data_67e38c867ee008a78813996d577bd592
#
_entry.id   67e38c867ee008a78813996d577bd592
#
_cell.length_a   1.000
_cell.length_b   1.000
_cell.length_c   1.000
_cell.angle_alpha   90.00
_cell.angle_beta   90.00
_cell.angle_gamma   90.00
#
_symmetry.space_group_name_H-M   'P 1'
#
loop_
_entity.id
_entity.type
_entity.pdbx_description
1 polymer ?
#
loop_
_entity_poly.entity_id
_entity_poly.type
_entity_poly.pdbx_seq_one_letter_code
_entity_poly.pdbx_strand_id
1 'polypeptide(L)'
;MSEKYFPNRGKELYRIVNDIKFARIPIFVSEIEPSENIGEVFAPHLKKHLRPGDVVFVSAKAISVIEMRIVSIDEIFPSLFSKIFCKFAPKSLYVSGLRTPYAMEMAVSETGKWGIIKATLASLLGKIINKPDKYYEVLGENIRAIDGPKANAVPPYDSYVFLSSRDYDQAAYEISEAIGCPVAVLGLSNIGVSIIGTSDDDMDKIILLKILSDNPLGQPEEQTPCGIIRGVE
;
A
#
# COMPACT_ATOMS: atom_id res chain seq x y z
N MET A 1 -21.36 -7.11 25.54
CA MET A 1 -21.93 -6.23 24.50
C MET A 1 -21.19 -6.53 23.19
N SER A 2 -21.92 -6.91 22.13
CA SER A 2 -21.30 -7.14 20.81
C SER A 2 -20.76 -5.79 20.32
N GLU A 3 -19.46 -5.66 20.14
CA GLU A 3 -18.87 -4.48 19.48
C GLU A 3 -19.47 -4.35 18.08
N LYS A 4 -20.03 -3.19 17.79
CA LYS A 4 -20.65 -2.92 16.50
C LYS A 4 -19.59 -2.28 15.62
N TYR A 5 -19.07 -3.04 14.63
CA TYR A 5 -18.12 -2.54 13.65
C TYR A 5 -18.85 -1.92 12.46
N PHE A 6 -18.25 -0.88 11.88
CA PHE A 6 -18.77 -0.18 10.71
C PHE A 6 -17.73 -0.19 9.60
N PRO A 7 -18.14 -0.31 8.34
CA PRO A 7 -17.23 -0.16 7.22
C PRO A 7 -16.87 1.32 6.99
N ASN A 8 -15.78 1.57 6.30
CA ASN A 8 -15.44 2.89 5.80
C ASN A 8 -16.44 3.36 4.73
N ARG A 9 -16.47 4.65 4.47
CA ARG A 9 -17.42 5.29 3.55
C ARG A 9 -17.37 4.64 2.16
N GLY A 10 -18.52 4.20 1.66
CA GLY A 10 -18.64 3.57 0.35
C GLY A 10 -18.07 2.14 0.27
N LYS A 11 -17.78 1.51 1.43
CA LYS A 11 -17.32 0.13 1.53
C LYS A 11 -18.37 -0.74 2.21
N GLU A 12 -18.27 -2.05 1.96
CA GLU A 12 -19.11 -3.02 2.65
C GLU A 12 -18.34 -3.70 3.78
N LEU A 13 -19.00 -3.91 4.94
CA LEU A 13 -18.37 -4.61 6.06
C LEU A 13 -18.16 -6.09 5.74
N TYR A 14 -19.06 -6.69 4.99
CA TYR A 14 -19.04 -8.12 4.68
C TYR A 14 -18.75 -8.38 3.21
N ARG A 15 -18.04 -9.48 2.93
CA ARG A 15 -17.82 -10.00 1.59
C ARG A 15 -17.92 -11.52 1.58
N ILE A 16 -18.54 -12.07 0.53
CA ILE A 16 -18.62 -13.51 0.31
C ILE A 16 -17.56 -13.89 -0.71
N VAL A 17 -16.71 -14.84 -0.33
CA VAL A 17 -15.68 -15.44 -1.20
C VAL A 17 -15.72 -16.95 -1.02
N ASN A 18 -15.89 -17.72 -2.11
CA ASN A 18 -16.01 -19.18 -2.07
C ASN A 18 -17.08 -19.67 -1.07
N ASP A 19 -18.28 -19.04 -1.08
CA ASP A 19 -19.42 -19.32 -0.21
C ASP A 19 -19.20 -19.07 1.30
N ILE A 20 -18.04 -18.51 1.67
CA ILE A 20 -17.72 -18.11 3.04
C ILE A 20 -17.90 -16.60 3.16
N LYS A 21 -18.62 -16.18 4.21
CA LYS A 21 -18.81 -14.77 4.55
C LYS A 21 -17.67 -14.28 5.43
N PHE A 22 -17.03 -13.18 5.03
CA PHE A 22 -15.97 -12.53 5.78
C PHE A 22 -16.38 -11.12 6.20
N ALA A 23 -16.17 -10.77 7.47
CA ALA A 23 -16.20 -9.39 7.93
C ALA A 23 -14.83 -8.75 7.71
N ARG A 24 -14.81 -7.50 7.20
CA ARG A 24 -13.61 -6.70 6.95
C ARG A 24 -13.70 -5.46 7.82
N ILE A 25 -13.09 -5.53 8.98
CA ILE A 25 -13.24 -4.58 10.07
C ILE A 25 -12.08 -3.58 10.00
N PRO A 26 -12.30 -2.32 9.52
CA PRO A 26 -11.26 -1.31 9.55
C PRO A 26 -11.02 -0.86 11.00
N ILE A 27 -9.76 -0.64 11.36
CA ILE A 27 -9.36 -0.21 12.69
C ILE A 27 -8.80 1.21 12.60
N PHE A 28 -9.41 2.11 13.36
CA PHE A 28 -8.99 3.49 13.44
C PHE A 28 -7.67 3.62 14.23
N VAL A 29 -6.73 4.38 13.67
CA VAL A 29 -5.48 4.77 14.30
C VAL A 29 -5.32 6.27 14.10
N SER A 30 -5.31 7.02 15.19
CA SER A 30 -5.33 8.49 15.15
C SER A 30 -4.10 9.09 14.45
N GLU A 31 -2.93 8.49 14.67
CA GLU A 31 -1.67 8.94 14.12
C GLU A 31 -0.71 7.77 13.98
N ILE A 32 0.07 7.77 12.91
CA ILE A 32 1.16 6.82 12.70
C ILE A 32 2.46 7.62 12.72
N GLU A 33 3.33 7.27 13.65
CA GLU A 33 4.65 7.87 13.77
C GLU A 33 5.74 6.88 13.34
N PRO A 34 6.90 7.40 12.90
CA PRO A 34 8.08 6.58 12.69
C PRO A 34 8.48 5.79 13.93
N SER A 35 8.87 4.54 13.78
CA SER A 35 9.29 3.66 14.87
C SER A 35 10.31 2.63 14.37
N GLU A 36 11.23 2.26 15.24
CA GLU A 36 12.16 1.14 14.99
C GLU A 36 11.46 -0.22 15.13
N ASN A 37 10.32 -0.27 15.85
CA ASN A 37 9.53 -1.48 16.07
C ASN A 37 8.13 -1.32 15.46
N ILE A 38 7.97 -1.81 14.24
CA ILE A 38 6.72 -1.70 13.50
C ILE A 38 5.54 -2.43 14.19
N GLY A 39 5.82 -3.54 14.86
CA GLY A 39 4.81 -4.31 15.59
C GLY A 39 4.19 -3.54 16.74
N GLU A 40 4.99 -2.74 17.45
CA GLU A 40 4.52 -1.94 18.59
C GLU A 40 3.56 -0.83 18.19
N VAL A 41 3.65 -0.33 16.96
CA VAL A 41 2.74 0.71 16.46
C VAL A 41 1.32 0.18 16.32
N PHE A 42 1.15 -1.05 15.81
CA PHE A 42 -0.18 -1.63 15.54
C PHE A 42 -0.77 -2.41 16.72
N ALA A 43 0.07 -3.03 17.55
CA ALA A 43 -0.39 -3.92 18.61
C ALA A 43 -1.41 -3.30 19.59
N PRO A 44 -1.24 -2.06 20.08
CA PRO A 44 -2.22 -1.44 21.01
C PRO A 44 -3.60 -1.25 20.38
N HIS A 45 -3.66 -1.03 19.07
CA HIS A 45 -4.91 -0.79 18.35
C HIS A 45 -5.62 -2.10 17.99
N LEU A 46 -4.86 -3.16 17.64
CA LEU A 46 -5.38 -4.42 17.12
C LEU A 46 -5.73 -5.43 18.21
N LYS A 47 -4.86 -5.64 19.22
CA LYS A 47 -4.98 -6.77 20.17
C LYS A 47 -6.35 -6.86 20.86
N LYS A 48 -6.96 -5.73 21.21
CA LYS A 48 -8.27 -5.69 21.88
C LYS A 48 -9.44 -6.18 21.01
N HIS A 49 -9.27 -6.21 19.69
CA HIS A 49 -10.30 -6.60 18.72
C HIS A 49 -10.08 -7.99 18.14
N LEU A 50 -8.87 -8.57 18.28
CA LEU A 50 -8.51 -9.86 17.68
C LEU A 50 -9.23 -11.03 18.34
N ARG A 51 -9.53 -12.04 17.53
CA ARG A 51 -10.09 -13.34 17.90
C ARG A 51 -9.32 -14.47 17.23
N PRO A 52 -9.38 -15.69 17.76
CA PRO A 52 -8.81 -16.85 17.08
C PRO A 52 -9.34 -17.00 15.65
N GLY A 53 -8.45 -17.23 14.69
CA GLY A 53 -8.80 -17.38 13.28
C GLY A 53 -8.91 -16.07 12.48
N ASP A 54 -8.69 -14.91 13.11
CA ASP A 54 -8.60 -13.64 12.39
C ASP A 54 -7.32 -13.56 11.56
N VAL A 55 -7.37 -12.75 10.50
CA VAL A 55 -6.21 -12.31 9.72
C VAL A 55 -6.20 -10.79 9.72
N VAL A 56 -5.06 -10.18 9.98
CA VAL A 56 -4.88 -8.72 9.93
C VAL A 56 -4.43 -8.30 8.55
N PHE A 57 -4.87 -7.14 8.08
CA PHE A 57 -4.34 -6.50 6.88
C PHE A 57 -3.92 -5.07 7.19
N VAL A 58 -2.80 -4.64 6.60
CA VAL A 58 -2.14 -3.36 6.90
C VAL A 58 -1.81 -2.63 5.61
N SER A 59 -1.95 -1.31 5.60
CA SER A 59 -1.58 -0.46 4.47
C SER A 59 -0.07 -0.40 4.28
N ALA A 60 0.41 -0.63 3.05
CA ALA A 60 1.80 -0.42 2.67
C ALA A 60 2.31 1.01 2.97
N LYS A 61 1.46 2.03 2.79
CA LYS A 61 1.82 3.42 3.12
C LYS A 61 2.08 3.63 4.61
N ALA A 62 1.29 2.97 5.47
CA ALA A 62 1.52 3.03 6.91
C ALA A 62 2.88 2.44 7.26
N ILE A 63 3.25 1.32 6.65
CA ILE A 63 4.58 0.71 6.80
C ILE A 63 5.68 1.68 6.34
N SER A 64 5.52 2.32 5.18
CA SER A 64 6.49 3.30 4.68
C SER A 64 6.69 4.47 5.64
N VAL A 65 5.62 4.96 6.32
CA VAL A 65 5.74 6.00 7.34
C VAL A 65 6.56 5.51 8.53
N ILE A 66 6.22 4.34 9.07
CA ILE A 66 6.88 3.77 10.25
C ILE A 66 8.36 3.54 9.99
N GLU A 67 8.73 3.04 8.82
CA GLU A 67 10.11 2.80 8.40
C GLU A 67 10.88 4.06 7.98
N MET A 68 10.30 5.26 8.13
CA MET A 68 10.87 6.53 7.62
C MET A 68 11.17 6.48 6.10
N ARG A 69 10.39 5.71 5.34
CA ARG A 69 10.48 5.61 3.88
C ARG A 69 9.57 6.65 3.20
N ILE A 70 9.60 7.85 3.73
CA ILE A 70 8.89 9.03 3.21
C ILE A 70 9.87 10.20 3.09
N VAL A 71 9.69 11.03 2.07
CA VAL A 71 10.54 12.19 1.82
C VAL A 71 9.66 13.41 1.56
N SER A 72 9.89 14.49 2.30
CA SER A 72 9.18 15.76 2.09
C SER A 72 9.45 16.32 0.69
N ILE A 73 8.43 16.89 0.02
CA ILE A 73 8.64 17.57 -1.25
C ILE A 73 9.58 18.77 -1.15
N ASP A 74 9.71 19.36 0.02
CA ASP A 74 10.63 20.49 0.27
C ASP A 74 12.10 20.05 0.23
N GLU A 75 12.37 18.76 0.43
CA GLU A 75 13.71 18.15 0.36
C GLU A 75 14.04 17.60 -1.04
N ILE A 76 13.06 17.53 -1.95
CA ILE A 76 13.23 16.96 -3.28
C ILE A 76 13.34 18.09 -4.30
N PHE A 77 14.46 18.13 -5.02
CA PHE A 77 14.71 19.09 -6.11
C PHE A 77 14.62 18.39 -7.47
N PRO A 78 13.40 18.34 -8.10
CA PRO A 78 13.21 17.59 -9.34
C PRO A 78 14.05 18.14 -10.49
N SER A 79 14.87 17.28 -11.07
CA SER A 79 15.67 17.58 -12.26
C SER A 79 14.78 17.84 -13.47
N LEU A 80 15.35 18.47 -14.51
CA LEU A 80 14.64 18.65 -15.80
C LEU A 80 14.24 17.29 -16.40
N PHE A 81 15.07 16.25 -16.20
CA PHE A 81 14.77 14.88 -16.62
C PHE A 81 13.48 14.40 -15.97
N SER A 82 13.35 14.48 -14.66
CA SER A 82 12.17 14.02 -13.91
C SER A 82 10.90 14.82 -14.25
N LYS A 83 11.03 16.12 -14.49
CA LYS A 83 9.93 16.98 -14.97
C LYS A 83 9.39 16.57 -16.34
N ILE A 84 10.24 16.01 -17.20
CA ILE A 84 9.85 15.51 -18.52
C ILE A 84 9.32 14.09 -18.42
N PHE A 85 10.06 13.18 -17.79
CA PHE A 85 9.77 11.75 -17.81
C PHE A 85 8.56 11.34 -16.93
N CYS A 86 8.18 12.11 -15.91
CA CYS A 86 6.96 11.87 -15.15
C CYS A 86 5.70 11.86 -16.03
N LYS A 87 5.70 12.57 -17.18
CA LYS A 87 4.57 12.62 -18.11
C LYS A 87 4.35 11.31 -18.86
N PHE A 88 5.39 10.48 -18.99
CA PHE A 88 5.36 9.18 -19.67
C PHE A 88 4.98 8.02 -18.75
N ALA A 89 5.05 8.22 -17.44
CA ALA A 89 4.62 7.21 -16.47
C ALA A 89 3.14 6.85 -16.65
N PRO A 90 2.74 5.58 -16.44
CA PRO A 90 1.35 5.15 -16.53
C PRO A 90 0.43 5.94 -15.60
N LYS A 91 -0.83 6.17 -16.02
CA LYS A 91 -1.86 6.76 -15.16
C LYS A 91 -2.37 5.70 -14.18
N SER A 92 -2.70 6.13 -12.97
CA SER A 92 -3.36 5.32 -11.96
C SER A 92 -4.63 6.00 -11.47
N LEU A 93 -5.63 5.20 -11.08
CA LEU A 93 -6.86 5.67 -10.43
C LEU A 93 -6.69 5.75 -8.90
N TYR A 94 -5.72 5.03 -8.34
CA TYR A 94 -5.59 4.84 -6.90
C TYR A 94 -4.45 5.64 -6.26
N VAL A 95 -3.37 5.86 -7.03
CA VAL A 95 -2.14 6.51 -6.54
C VAL A 95 -1.65 7.57 -7.52
N SER A 96 -0.95 8.59 -7.05
CA SER A 96 -0.29 9.57 -7.91
C SER A 96 0.85 8.92 -8.71
N GLY A 97 1.49 7.93 -8.11
CA GLY A 97 2.60 7.19 -8.70
C GLY A 97 3.70 8.10 -9.20
N LEU A 98 4.42 7.66 -10.23
CA LEU A 98 5.55 8.39 -10.81
C LEU A 98 5.13 9.60 -11.70
N ARG A 99 3.86 9.99 -11.74
CA ARG A 99 3.39 11.11 -12.58
C ARG A 99 3.68 12.48 -12.00
N THR A 100 4.20 12.57 -10.79
CA THR A 100 4.71 13.83 -10.23
C THR A 100 6.22 13.94 -10.45
N PRO A 101 6.77 15.14 -10.68
CA PRO A 101 8.22 15.32 -10.80
C PRO A 101 8.99 14.82 -9.57
N TYR A 102 8.40 14.95 -8.38
CA TYR A 102 8.99 14.55 -7.11
C TYR A 102 9.13 13.02 -7.01
N ALA A 103 8.04 12.28 -7.25
CA ALA A 103 8.08 10.82 -7.24
C ALA A 103 8.98 10.26 -8.34
N MET A 104 9.01 10.91 -9.52
CA MET A 104 9.93 10.55 -10.61
C MET A 104 11.40 10.80 -10.22
N GLU A 105 11.70 11.87 -9.48
CA GLU A 105 13.08 12.11 -9.01
C GLU A 105 13.52 10.99 -8.05
N MET A 106 12.63 10.59 -7.13
CA MET A 106 12.91 9.46 -6.23
C MET A 106 13.10 8.15 -7.00
N ALA A 107 12.29 7.87 -8.02
CA ALA A 107 12.49 6.71 -8.88
C ALA A 107 13.82 6.76 -9.65
N VAL A 108 14.23 7.95 -10.10
CA VAL A 108 15.55 8.15 -10.74
C VAL A 108 16.68 7.90 -9.76
N SER A 109 16.55 8.31 -8.49
CA SER A 109 17.57 8.05 -7.47
C SER A 109 17.73 6.56 -7.17
N GLU A 110 16.65 5.78 -7.23
CA GLU A 110 16.64 4.33 -6.99
C GLU A 110 17.17 3.52 -8.20
N THR A 111 16.78 3.89 -9.44
CA THR A 111 17.03 3.07 -10.65
C THR A 111 17.99 3.70 -11.65
N GLY A 112 18.34 4.96 -11.45
CA GLY A 112 19.07 5.75 -12.41
C GLY A 112 18.27 6.16 -13.65
N LYS A 113 18.76 7.16 -14.39
CA LYS A 113 18.10 7.69 -15.59
C LYS A 113 17.90 6.62 -16.67
N TRP A 114 18.85 5.72 -16.83
CA TRP A 114 18.77 4.63 -17.83
C TRP A 114 17.66 3.63 -17.55
N GLY A 115 17.38 3.33 -16.28
CA GLY A 115 16.22 2.52 -15.89
C GLY A 115 14.92 3.13 -16.38
N ILE A 116 14.71 4.41 -16.11
CA ILE A 116 13.51 5.15 -16.53
C ILE A 116 13.37 5.22 -18.06
N ILE A 117 14.47 5.44 -18.78
CA ILE A 117 14.46 5.44 -20.26
C ILE A 117 14.04 4.08 -20.81
N LYS A 118 14.66 2.98 -20.32
CA LYS A 118 14.30 1.61 -20.73
C LYS A 118 12.83 1.31 -20.47
N ALA A 119 12.32 1.65 -19.28
CA ALA A 119 10.91 1.44 -18.92
C ALA A 119 9.97 2.26 -19.82
N THR A 120 10.32 3.50 -20.14
CA THR A 120 9.53 4.35 -21.03
C THR A 120 9.46 3.74 -22.44
N LEU A 121 10.58 3.29 -22.98
CA LEU A 121 10.62 2.61 -24.29
C LEU A 121 9.82 1.30 -24.26
N ALA A 122 9.97 0.48 -23.22
CA ALA A 122 9.20 -0.74 -23.04
C ALA A 122 7.69 -0.46 -22.96
N SER A 123 7.28 0.61 -22.27
CA SER A 123 5.88 1.04 -22.20
C SER A 123 5.32 1.46 -23.56
N LEU A 124 6.10 2.18 -24.36
CA LEU A 124 5.70 2.58 -25.72
C LEU A 124 5.51 1.36 -26.63
N LEU A 125 6.44 0.41 -26.57
CA LEU A 125 6.31 -0.87 -27.28
C LEU A 125 5.15 -1.71 -26.75
N GLY A 126 4.95 -1.73 -25.41
CA GLY A 126 3.87 -2.43 -24.75
C GLY A 126 2.48 -1.98 -25.18
N LYS A 127 2.30 -0.67 -25.45
CA LYS A 127 1.04 -0.13 -26.01
C LYS A 127 0.72 -0.70 -27.39
N ILE A 128 1.72 -0.93 -28.22
CA ILE A 128 1.55 -1.51 -29.57
C ILE A 128 1.07 -2.96 -29.49
N ILE A 129 1.52 -3.70 -28.45
CA ILE A 129 1.20 -5.13 -28.27
C ILE A 129 0.11 -5.38 -27.19
N ASN A 130 -0.64 -4.35 -26.81
CA ASN A 130 -1.70 -4.39 -25.76
C ASN A 130 -1.23 -4.93 -24.39
N LYS A 131 0.02 -4.67 -23.99
CA LYS A 131 0.57 -5.00 -22.67
C LYS A 131 0.99 -3.72 -21.92
N PRO A 132 0.06 -3.03 -21.24
CA PRO A 132 0.33 -1.70 -20.65
C PRO A 132 1.30 -1.72 -19.46
N ASP A 133 1.49 -2.86 -18.80
CA ASP A 133 2.29 -2.97 -17.57
C ASP A 133 3.81 -3.07 -17.78
N LYS A 134 4.28 -3.05 -19.03
CA LYS A 134 5.70 -3.14 -19.38
C LYS A 134 6.58 -2.09 -18.70
N TYR A 135 6.03 -0.95 -18.32
CA TYR A 135 6.76 0.10 -17.60
C TYR A 135 7.30 -0.40 -16.26
N TYR A 136 6.43 -0.99 -15.45
CA TYR A 136 6.79 -1.47 -14.12
C TYR A 136 7.38 -2.87 -14.13
N GLU A 137 7.14 -3.68 -15.16
CA GLU A 137 7.87 -4.93 -15.36
C GLU A 137 9.39 -4.68 -15.48
N VAL A 138 9.78 -3.55 -16.09
CA VAL A 138 11.20 -3.16 -16.24
C VAL A 138 11.76 -2.53 -14.96
N LEU A 139 10.96 -1.74 -14.24
CA LEU A 139 11.43 -0.99 -13.06
C LEU A 139 11.37 -1.79 -11.76
N GLY A 140 10.52 -2.81 -11.70
CA GLY A 140 10.29 -3.60 -10.51
C GLY A 140 9.19 -3.06 -9.58
N GLU A 141 8.77 -3.91 -8.65
CA GLU A 141 7.66 -3.63 -7.72
C GLU A 141 8.00 -2.51 -6.74
N ASN A 142 9.25 -2.38 -6.31
CA ASN A 142 9.68 -1.31 -5.40
C ASN A 142 9.43 0.08 -6.02
N ILE A 143 9.68 0.23 -7.32
CA ILE A 143 9.41 1.49 -8.02
C ILE A 143 7.92 1.68 -8.30
N ARG A 144 7.18 0.60 -8.52
CA ARG A 144 5.73 0.63 -8.64
C ARG A 144 5.04 1.13 -7.37
N ALA A 145 5.60 0.82 -6.20
CA ALA A 145 5.08 1.22 -4.91
C ALA A 145 5.36 2.69 -4.54
N ILE A 146 6.24 3.39 -5.28
CA ILE A 146 6.48 4.82 -5.05
C ILE A 146 5.21 5.60 -5.38
N ASP A 147 4.73 6.38 -4.40
CA ASP A 147 3.58 7.26 -4.57
C ASP A 147 3.95 8.72 -4.30
N GLY A 148 3.49 9.60 -5.17
CA GLY A 148 3.74 11.03 -5.05
C GLY A 148 2.80 11.72 -4.06
N PRO A 149 3.04 13.00 -3.80
CA PRO A 149 2.20 13.80 -2.91
C PRO A 149 0.77 13.89 -3.45
N LYS A 150 -0.20 13.84 -2.57
CA LYS A 150 -1.64 13.96 -2.87
C LYS A 150 -2.25 15.06 -2.04
N ALA A 151 -3.01 15.94 -2.71
CA ALA A 151 -3.76 17.01 -2.05
C ALA A 151 -4.80 16.51 -1.04
N ASN A 152 -5.20 15.23 -1.11
CA ASN A 152 -6.20 14.61 -0.24
C ASN A 152 -5.59 13.66 0.80
N ALA A 153 -4.27 13.64 0.97
CA ALA A 153 -3.65 12.86 2.04
C ALA A 153 -3.86 13.57 3.39
N VAL A 154 -3.95 12.78 4.46
CA VAL A 154 -4.08 13.33 5.81
C VAL A 154 -2.77 14.02 6.21
N PRO A 155 -2.80 15.29 6.68
CA PRO A 155 -1.61 15.92 7.24
C PRO A 155 -1.03 15.10 8.39
N PRO A 156 0.31 15.08 8.53
CA PRO A 156 1.31 15.88 7.81
C PRO A 156 1.80 15.25 6.51
N TYR A 157 1.26 14.13 6.06
CA TYR A 157 1.82 13.29 4.99
C TYR A 157 1.31 13.63 3.57
N ASP A 158 0.48 14.64 3.41
CA ASP A 158 -0.02 15.12 2.10
C ASP A 158 1.07 15.69 1.18
N SER A 159 2.13 16.23 1.79
CA SER A 159 3.29 16.81 1.12
C SER A 159 4.51 15.89 1.08
N TYR A 160 4.30 14.56 1.15
CA TYR A 160 5.39 13.58 1.13
C TYR A 160 5.32 12.68 -0.10
N VAL A 161 6.49 12.22 -0.54
CA VAL A 161 6.65 11.09 -1.45
C VAL A 161 6.86 9.83 -0.60
N PHE A 162 6.06 8.81 -0.85
CA PHE A 162 6.16 7.51 -0.19
C PHE A 162 7.02 6.59 -1.03
N LEU A 163 8.04 6.01 -0.42
CA LEU A 163 8.89 4.98 -1.02
C LEU A 163 8.41 3.60 -0.59
N SER A 164 8.79 2.56 -1.33
CA SER A 164 8.52 1.18 -0.93
C SER A 164 9.19 0.84 0.39
N SER A 165 8.58 0.00 1.20
CA SER A 165 9.29 -0.71 2.27
C SER A 165 10.50 -1.46 1.70
N ARG A 166 11.46 -1.74 2.54
CA ARG A 166 12.62 -2.58 2.18
C ARG A 166 12.20 -4.03 1.98
N ASP A 167 11.31 -4.51 2.84
CA ASP A 167 10.78 -5.87 2.81
C ASP A 167 9.40 -5.92 3.46
N TYR A 168 8.36 -6.10 2.66
CA TYR A 168 6.98 -6.15 3.15
C TYR A 168 6.63 -7.46 3.84
N ASP A 169 7.29 -8.58 3.49
CA ASP A 169 7.08 -9.87 4.17
C ASP A 169 7.71 -9.80 5.56
N GLN A 170 8.91 -9.22 5.69
CA GLN A 170 9.55 -8.99 6.99
C GLN A 170 8.70 -8.06 7.88
N ALA A 171 8.19 -6.96 7.34
CA ALA A 171 7.31 -6.04 8.08
C ALA A 171 6.01 -6.74 8.54
N ALA A 172 5.41 -7.57 7.68
CA ALA A 172 4.23 -8.36 8.05
C ALA A 172 4.56 -9.37 9.17
N TYR A 173 5.73 -10.02 9.10
CA TYR A 173 6.19 -10.96 10.12
C TYR A 173 6.38 -10.28 11.49
N GLU A 174 7.04 -9.13 11.54
CA GLU A 174 7.25 -8.37 12.78
C GLU A 174 5.92 -7.93 13.43
N ILE A 175 4.96 -7.49 12.63
CA ILE A 175 3.62 -7.16 13.13
C ILE A 175 2.93 -8.43 13.67
N SER A 176 3.01 -9.54 12.93
CA SER A 176 2.41 -10.83 13.31
C SER A 176 2.95 -11.34 14.65
N GLU A 177 4.27 -11.29 14.84
CA GLU A 177 4.90 -11.64 16.12
C GLU A 177 4.38 -10.78 17.28
N ALA A 178 4.24 -9.47 17.04
CA ALA A 178 3.76 -8.55 18.06
C ALA A 178 2.30 -8.78 18.46
N ILE A 179 1.43 -9.18 17.51
CA ILE A 179 -0.02 -9.30 17.75
C ILE A 179 -0.49 -10.75 17.93
N GLY A 180 0.31 -11.76 17.54
CA GLY A 180 -0.04 -13.18 17.59
C GLY A 180 -1.10 -13.60 16.56
N CYS A 181 -1.10 -12.98 15.38
CA CYS A 181 -2.13 -13.17 14.35
C CYS A 181 -1.51 -13.01 12.96
N PRO A 182 -1.87 -13.82 11.93
CA PRO A 182 -1.35 -13.67 10.57
C PRO A 182 -1.62 -12.28 9.99
N VAL A 183 -0.65 -11.75 9.24
CA VAL A 183 -0.70 -10.39 8.68
C VAL A 183 -0.48 -10.41 7.18
N ALA A 184 -1.29 -9.63 6.45
CA ALA A 184 -1.13 -9.34 5.02
C ALA A 184 -0.91 -7.84 4.79
N VAL A 185 0.00 -7.47 3.89
CA VAL A 185 0.22 -6.08 3.50
C VAL A 185 -0.55 -5.77 2.23
N LEU A 186 -1.39 -4.75 2.32
CA LEU A 186 -2.26 -4.27 1.25
C LEU A 186 -1.59 -3.11 0.52
N GLY A 187 -1.24 -3.32 -0.75
CA GLY A 187 -0.71 -2.30 -1.64
C GLY A 187 -1.78 -1.75 -2.58
N LEU A 188 -1.69 -0.45 -2.85
CA LEU A 188 -2.45 0.20 -3.90
C LEU A 188 -1.49 0.57 -5.03
N SER A 189 -1.84 0.20 -6.27
CA SER A 189 -1.02 0.47 -7.44
C SER A 189 -1.85 1.00 -8.61
N ASN A 190 -1.19 1.24 -9.74
CA ASN A 190 -1.86 1.64 -10.99
C ASN A 190 -2.79 0.56 -11.57
N ILE A 191 -2.63 -0.70 -11.15
CA ILE A 191 -3.48 -1.83 -11.60
C ILE A 191 -4.57 -2.19 -10.58
N GLY A 192 -4.59 -1.54 -9.42
CA GLY A 192 -5.59 -1.76 -8.37
C GLY A 192 -4.98 -2.14 -7.02
N VAL A 193 -5.72 -2.92 -6.27
CA VAL A 193 -5.31 -3.47 -4.97
C VAL A 193 -4.50 -4.74 -5.18
N SER A 194 -3.46 -4.94 -4.39
CA SER A 194 -2.61 -6.13 -4.40
C SER A 194 -2.18 -6.52 -2.99
N ILE A 195 -1.88 -7.79 -2.77
CA ILE A 195 -1.21 -8.28 -1.56
C ILE A 195 0.28 -8.32 -1.88
N ILE A 196 1.06 -7.47 -1.24
CA ILE A 196 2.48 -7.23 -1.53
C ILE A 196 3.43 -7.77 -0.46
N GLY A 197 2.89 -8.26 0.65
CA GLY A 197 3.61 -8.96 1.70
C GLY A 197 2.68 -9.78 2.57
N THR A 198 3.20 -10.85 3.17
CA THR A 198 2.48 -11.73 4.11
C THR A 198 3.42 -12.21 5.18
N SER A 199 2.93 -12.38 6.41
CA SER A 199 3.71 -12.89 7.54
C SER A 199 4.00 -14.39 7.46
N ASP A 200 3.35 -15.12 6.55
CA ASP A 200 3.46 -16.55 6.37
C ASP A 200 3.28 -16.88 4.88
N ASP A 201 4.19 -17.69 4.33
CA ASP A 201 4.16 -18.10 2.93
C ASP A 201 2.95 -18.96 2.57
N ASP A 202 2.36 -19.65 3.56
CA ASP A 202 1.16 -20.49 3.40
C ASP A 202 -0.13 -19.67 3.27
N MET A 203 -0.10 -18.35 3.45
CA MET A 203 -1.26 -17.48 3.29
C MET A 203 -1.72 -17.43 1.83
N ASP A 204 -2.99 -17.77 1.56
CA ASP A 204 -3.57 -17.71 0.21
C ASP A 204 -3.80 -16.26 -0.25
N LYS A 205 -2.79 -15.71 -0.93
CA LYS A 205 -2.81 -14.33 -1.48
C LYS A 205 -3.98 -14.12 -2.46
N ILE A 206 -4.47 -15.17 -3.14
CA ILE A 206 -5.58 -15.07 -4.09
C ILE A 206 -6.90 -14.87 -3.35
N ILE A 207 -7.13 -15.65 -2.29
CA ILE A 207 -8.32 -15.49 -1.44
C ILE A 207 -8.29 -14.13 -0.73
N LEU A 208 -7.16 -13.74 -0.15
CA LEU A 208 -6.99 -12.43 0.48
C LEU A 208 -7.28 -11.28 -0.49
N LEU A 209 -6.76 -11.37 -1.72
CA LEU A 209 -7.03 -10.36 -2.74
C LEU A 209 -8.52 -10.27 -3.10
N LYS A 210 -9.23 -11.41 -3.24
CA LYS A 210 -10.68 -11.42 -3.49
C LYS A 210 -11.44 -10.75 -2.34
N ILE A 211 -11.05 -11.00 -1.08
CA ILE A 211 -11.67 -10.38 0.09
C ILE A 211 -11.41 -8.88 0.13
N LEU A 212 -10.22 -8.41 -0.21
CA LEU A 212 -9.75 -7.03 -0.03
C LEU A 212 -9.79 -6.16 -1.30
N SER A 213 -10.26 -6.69 -2.44
CA SER A 213 -10.09 -6.10 -3.78
C SER A 213 -10.67 -4.70 -3.96
N ASP A 214 -11.63 -4.26 -3.13
CA ASP A 214 -12.23 -2.92 -3.14
C ASP A 214 -11.57 -1.95 -2.17
N ASN A 215 -10.44 -2.31 -1.56
CA ASN A 215 -9.73 -1.53 -0.54
C ASN A 215 -10.63 -1.15 0.66
N PRO A 216 -10.87 -2.07 1.61
CA PRO A 216 -11.72 -1.78 2.77
C PRO A 216 -11.11 -0.76 3.75
N LEU A 217 -9.81 -0.43 3.63
CA LEU A 217 -9.17 0.65 4.39
C LEU A 217 -9.66 2.05 3.96
N GLY A 218 -10.36 2.15 2.83
CA GLY A 218 -10.94 3.42 2.38
C GLY A 218 -9.90 4.43 1.90
N GLN A 219 -10.16 5.70 2.19
CA GLN A 219 -9.32 6.83 1.83
C GLN A 219 -8.46 7.28 3.03
N PRO A 220 -7.38 8.05 2.82
CA PRO A 220 -6.50 8.50 3.90
C PRO A 220 -7.20 9.24 5.05
N GLU A 221 -8.24 10.01 4.75
CA GLU A 221 -9.04 10.75 5.74
C GLU A 221 -9.84 9.86 6.70
N GLU A 222 -10.01 8.59 6.37
CA GLU A 222 -10.67 7.60 7.25
C GLU A 222 -9.77 7.19 8.43
N GLN A 223 -8.46 7.43 8.34
CA GLN A 223 -7.46 7.07 9.36
C GLN A 223 -7.54 5.61 9.81
N THR A 224 -7.76 4.71 8.86
CA THR A 224 -7.84 3.26 9.11
C THR A 224 -6.72 2.54 8.36
N PRO A 225 -5.47 2.64 8.82
CA PRO A 225 -4.30 2.07 8.16
C PRO A 225 -4.20 0.55 8.28
N CYS A 226 -5.04 -0.05 9.11
CA CYS A 226 -5.10 -1.49 9.29
C CYS A 226 -6.55 -1.96 9.50
N GLY A 227 -6.75 -3.27 9.42
CA GLY A 227 -8.04 -3.88 9.66
C GLY A 227 -7.95 -5.39 9.90
N ILE A 228 -9.10 -6.00 10.18
CA ILE A 228 -9.20 -7.41 10.52
C ILE A 228 -10.15 -8.10 9.54
N ILE A 229 -9.73 -9.23 8.99
CA ILE A 229 -10.58 -10.19 8.28
C ILE A 229 -11.03 -11.24 9.29
N ARG A 230 -12.32 -11.48 9.37
CA ARG A 230 -12.93 -12.48 10.24
C ARG A 230 -13.95 -13.32 9.48
N GLY A 231 -13.82 -14.65 9.53
CA GLY A 231 -14.85 -15.55 9.06
C GLY A 231 -16.14 -15.37 9.90
N VAL A 232 -17.29 -15.36 9.24
CA VAL A 232 -18.59 -15.22 9.88
C VAL A 232 -19.42 -16.43 9.48
N GLU A 233 -19.87 -17.20 10.47
CA GLU A 233 -20.80 -18.30 10.29
C GLU A 233 -22.20 -17.82 9.85
#